data_cd32af5d1354705b750d64188fa9e999
#
_entry.id   cd32af5d1354705b750d64188fa9e999
#
_cell.length_a   1.000
_cell.length_b   1.000
_cell.length_c   1.000
_cell.angle_alpha   90.00
_cell.angle_beta   90.00
_cell.angle_gamma   90.00
#
_symmetry.space_group_name_H-M   'P 1'
#
loop_
_entity.id
_entity.type
_entity.pdbx_description
1 polymer ?
#
loop_
_entity_poly.entity_id
_entity_poly.type
_entity_poly.pdbx_seq_one_letter_code
_entity_poly.pdbx_strand_id
1 'polypeptide(L)'
;MNYMISGKNIDVTEGLKQAIYDKLGRLEKFFTEDTKAQVTLSVEKERQKIEVTIPMKGHIIRAEQVSDDMYVSIDLVEEIIEVMEESPAGFWDAGVHLGKSRRFC
;
A
#
# COMPACT_ATOMS: atom_id res chain seq x y z
N MET A 1 1.09 4.77 -13.62
CA MET A 1 1.48 5.14 -12.25
C MET A 1 2.98 4.90 -12.05
N ASN A 2 3.66 5.86 -11.45
CA ASN A 2 5.09 5.76 -11.20
C ASN A 2 5.33 5.35 -9.75
N TYR A 3 6.24 4.42 -9.55
CA TYR A 3 6.53 3.90 -8.21
C TYR A 3 7.90 4.40 -7.73
N MET A 4 7.92 4.90 -6.50
CA MET A 4 9.14 5.28 -5.83
C MET A 4 9.28 4.35 -4.63
N ILE A 5 10.12 3.34 -4.78
CA ILE A 5 10.26 2.28 -3.79
C ILE A 5 11.54 2.47 -3.00
N SER A 6 11.43 2.45 -1.69
CA SER A 6 12.60 2.56 -0.82
C SER A 6 12.47 1.56 0.34
N GLY A 7 13.60 1.25 0.97
CA GLY A 7 13.62 0.31 2.08
C GLY A 7 14.36 0.86 3.28
N LYS A 8 13.87 0.52 4.47
CA LYS A 8 14.51 0.84 5.75
C LYS A 8 14.79 -0.48 6.44
N ASN A 9 16.07 -0.74 6.71
CA ASN A 9 16.53 -1.99 7.32
C ASN A 9 16.19 -3.22 6.49
N ILE A 10 16.03 -3.03 5.17
CA ILE A 10 15.73 -4.12 4.24
C ILE A 10 16.26 -3.72 2.87
N ASP A 11 16.81 -4.69 2.16
CA ASP A 11 17.20 -4.49 0.77
C ASP A 11 15.97 -4.70 -0.11
N VAL A 12 15.73 -3.76 -1.00
CA VAL A 12 14.63 -3.89 -1.94
C VAL A 12 15.12 -4.72 -3.12
N THR A 13 14.84 -6.02 -3.06
CA THR A 13 15.28 -6.95 -4.09
C THR A 13 14.41 -6.85 -5.33
N GLU A 14 14.89 -7.44 -6.43
CA GLU A 14 14.09 -7.48 -7.66
C GLU A 14 12.77 -8.24 -7.45
N GLY A 15 12.81 -9.28 -6.61
CA GLY A 15 11.59 -10.01 -6.29
C GLY A 15 10.56 -9.16 -5.60
N LEU A 16 11.01 -8.31 -4.66
CA LEU A 16 10.10 -7.41 -3.95
C LEU A 16 9.57 -6.34 -4.88
N LYS A 17 10.43 -5.77 -5.73
CA LYS A 17 9.98 -4.79 -6.71
C LYS A 17 8.93 -5.39 -7.64
N GLN A 18 9.18 -6.58 -8.12
CA GLN A 18 8.26 -7.26 -9.02
C GLN A 18 6.92 -7.51 -8.35
N ALA A 19 6.94 -7.94 -7.09
CA ALA A 19 5.72 -8.17 -6.34
C ALA A 19 4.91 -6.87 -6.19
N ILE A 20 5.60 -5.77 -5.92
CA ILE A 20 4.95 -4.46 -5.80
C ILE A 20 4.32 -4.06 -7.13
N TYR A 21 5.06 -4.19 -8.23
CA TYR A 21 4.52 -3.84 -9.55
C TYR A 21 3.33 -4.71 -9.91
N ASP A 22 3.41 -6.01 -9.62
CA ASP A 22 2.32 -6.93 -9.95
C ASP A 22 1.06 -6.64 -9.12
N LYS A 23 1.24 -6.42 -7.83
CA LYS A 23 0.09 -6.21 -6.94
C LYS A 23 -0.49 -4.81 -7.08
N LEU A 24 0.36 -3.80 -6.98
CA LEU A 24 -0.12 -2.43 -7.06
C LEU A 24 -0.52 -2.05 -8.48
N GLY A 25 -0.02 -2.77 -9.47
CA GLY A 25 -0.44 -2.57 -10.86
C GLY A 25 -1.93 -2.77 -11.05
N ARG A 26 -2.55 -3.59 -10.20
CA ARG A 26 -4.00 -3.79 -10.27
C ARG A 26 -4.77 -2.53 -9.92
N LEU A 27 -4.12 -1.59 -9.24
CA LEU A 27 -4.74 -0.34 -8.83
C LEU A 27 -4.66 0.73 -9.91
N GLU A 28 -3.89 0.48 -10.97
CA GLU A 28 -3.69 1.50 -12.01
C GLU A 28 -4.98 1.92 -12.69
N LYS A 29 -5.99 1.08 -12.66
CA LYS A 29 -7.30 1.42 -13.22
C LYS A 29 -7.96 2.60 -12.50
N PHE A 30 -7.51 2.90 -11.28
CA PHE A 30 -8.04 4.02 -10.51
C PHE A 30 -7.23 5.30 -10.68
N PHE A 31 -6.08 5.22 -11.33
CA PHE A 31 -5.13 6.32 -11.37
C PHE A 31 -4.66 6.63 -12.79
N THR A 32 -4.08 7.82 -12.95
CA THR A 32 -3.53 8.22 -14.24
C THR A 32 -2.05 7.86 -14.31
N GLU A 33 -1.47 7.99 -15.51
CA GLU A 33 -0.05 7.71 -15.69
C GLU A 33 0.84 8.66 -14.90
N ASP A 34 0.35 9.85 -14.60
CA ASP A 34 1.11 10.86 -13.86
C ASP A 34 1.09 10.63 -12.36
N THR A 35 0.27 9.72 -11.88
CA THR A 35 0.17 9.45 -10.46
C THR A 35 1.45 8.81 -9.94
N LYS A 36 1.96 9.32 -8.83
CA LYS A 36 3.17 8.81 -8.21
C LYS A 36 2.81 8.08 -6.92
N ALA A 37 3.29 6.86 -6.78
CA ALA A 37 3.09 6.09 -5.58
C ALA A 37 4.42 5.97 -4.84
N GLN A 38 4.44 6.41 -3.61
CA GLN A 38 5.62 6.23 -2.76
C GLN A 38 5.41 4.98 -1.93
N VAL A 39 6.33 4.04 -2.08
CA VAL A 39 6.26 2.76 -1.39
C VAL A 39 7.48 2.63 -0.50
N THR A 40 7.27 2.50 0.80
CA THR A 40 8.36 2.34 1.75
C THR A 40 8.21 0.99 2.43
N LEU A 41 9.25 0.17 2.30
CA LEU A 41 9.32 -1.13 2.98
C LEU A 41 10.20 -0.97 4.20
N SER A 42 9.79 -1.54 5.32
CA SER A 42 10.63 -1.49 6.51
C SER A 42 10.52 -2.80 7.28
N VAL A 43 11.60 -3.14 7.96
CA VAL A 43 11.64 -4.33 8.80
C VAL A 43 12.15 -3.93 10.17
N GLU A 44 11.42 -4.33 11.19
CA GLU A 44 11.82 -4.12 12.57
C GLU A 44 11.55 -5.42 13.31
N LYS A 45 12.61 -6.13 13.65
CA LYS A 45 12.53 -7.47 14.23
C LYS A 45 11.80 -8.38 13.24
N GLU A 46 10.68 -8.95 13.64
CA GLU A 46 9.92 -9.85 12.76
C GLU A 46 8.79 -9.12 12.02
N ARG A 47 8.67 -7.82 12.23
CA ARG A 47 7.59 -7.05 11.65
C ARG A 47 8.03 -6.47 10.31
N GLN A 48 7.35 -6.89 9.27
CA GLN A 48 7.63 -6.41 7.91
C GLN A 48 6.49 -5.52 7.47
N LYS A 49 6.79 -4.25 7.33
CA LYS A 49 5.79 -3.22 7.07
C LYS A 49 5.95 -2.63 5.68
N ILE A 50 4.82 -2.38 5.04
CA ILE A 50 4.79 -1.61 3.80
C ILE A 50 3.90 -0.40 4.03
N GLU A 51 4.38 0.75 3.56
CA GLU A 51 3.59 1.98 3.57
C GLU A 51 3.47 2.47 2.14
N VAL A 52 2.26 2.75 1.73
CA VAL A 52 2.00 3.28 0.38
C VAL A 52 1.33 4.63 0.53
N THR A 53 1.88 5.64 -0.13
CA THR A 53 1.32 6.98 -0.17
C THR A 53 1.13 7.38 -1.63
N ILE A 54 -0.10 7.68 -1.99
CA ILE A 54 -0.43 8.07 -3.36
C ILE A 54 -1.12 9.42 -3.30
N PRO A 55 -0.41 10.52 -3.62
CA PRO A 55 -1.04 11.83 -3.64
C PRO A 55 -1.96 11.95 -4.85
N MET A 56 -3.15 12.44 -4.61
CA MET A 56 -4.14 12.65 -5.65
C MET A 56 -4.66 14.08 -5.57
N LYS A 57 -5.36 14.48 -6.62
CA LYS A 57 -5.92 15.81 -6.65
C LYS A 57 -7.03 15.90 -5.59
N GLY A 58 -6.79 16.72 -4.59
CA GLY A 58 -7.77 16.94 -3.55
C GLY A 58 -7.61 16.08 -2.30
N HIS A 59 -6.83 15.01 -2.36
CA HIS A 59 -6.60 14.17 -1.18
C HIS A 59 -5.37 13.30 -1.37
N ILE A 60 -4.98 12.60 -0.32
CA ILE A 60 -3.84 11.69 -0.35
C ILE A 60 -4.30 10.33 0.15
N ILE A 61 -4.01 9.30 -0.63
CA ILE A 61 -4.24 7.93 -0.20
C ILE A 61 -3.02 7.49 0.61
N ARG A 62 -3.26 6.99 1.79
CA ARG A 62 -2.19 6.51 2.65
C ARG A 62 -2.63 5.21 3.30
N ALA A 63 -1.83 4.17 3.12
CA ALA A 63 -2.15 2.86 3.66
C ALA A 63 -0.87 2.19 4.13
N GLU A 64 -0.98 1.39 5.19
CA GLU A 64 0.16 0.60 5.66
C GLU A 64 -0.34 -0.74 6.16
N GLN A 65 0.50 -1.75 6.03
CA GLN A 65 0.20 -3.08 6.53
C GLN A 65 1.47 -3.70 7.09
N VAL A 66 1.30 -4.51 8.12
CA VAL A 66 2.40 -5.20 8.79
C VAL A 66 2.06 -6.68 8.86
N SER A 67 3.06 -7.51 8.59
CA SER A 67 2.92 -8.95 8.74
C SER A 67 4.31 -9.53 8.99
N ASP A 68 4.42 -10.83 9.09
CA ASP A 68 5.72 -11.49 9.24
C ASP A 68 6.34 -11.85 7.89
N ASP A 69 5.69 -11.46 6.79
CA ASP A 69 6.16 -11.73 5.44
C ASP A 69 5.85 -10.52 4.56
N MET A 70 6.90 -9.91 3.98
CA MET A 70 6.71 -8.70 3.17
C MET A 70 5.76 -8.93 1.99
N TYR A 71 5.79 -10.10 1.38
CA TYR A 71 4.90 -10.39 0.26
C TYR A 71 3.44 -10.37 0.70
N VAL A 72 3.18 -10.84 1.91
CA VAL A 72 1.83 -10.78 2.48
C VAL A 72 1.43 -9.34 2.76
N SER A 73 2.37 -8.54 3.29
CA SER A 73 2.09 -7.12 3.55
C SER A 73 1.74 -6.38 2.27
N ILE A 74 2.45 -6.67 1.18
CA ILE A 74 2.19 -6.06 -0.12
C ILE A 74 0.78 -6.41 -0.60
N ASP A 75 0.41 -7.67 -0.45
CA ASP A 75 -0.91 -8.13 -0.88
C ASP A 75 -2.02 -7.46 -0.05
N LEU A 76 -1.80 -7.36 1.25
CA LEU A 76 -2.77 -6.75 2.15
C LEU A 76 -2.97 -5.27 1.86
N VAL A 77 -1.88 -4.54 1.59
CA VAL A 77 -2.00 -3.11 1.34
C VAL A 77 -2.71 -2.85 0.01
N GLU A 78 -2.51 -3.71 -0.98
CA GLU A 78 -3.20 -3.59 -2.25
C GLU A 78 -4.71 -3.76 -2.06
N GLU A 79 -5.11 -4.76 -1.28
CA GLU A 79 -6.52 -4.98 -1.01
C GLU A 79 -7.17 -3.80 -0.30
N ILE A 80 -6.47 -3.20 0.66
CA ILE A 80 -7.00 -2.06 1.41
C ILE A 80 -7.22 -0.88 0.48
N ILE A 81 -6.24 -0.58 -0.37
CA ILE A 81 -6.34 0.55 -1.28
C ILE A 81 -7.47 0.32 -2.29
N GLU A 82 -7.60 -0.90 -2.77
CA GLU A 82 -8.67 -1.22 -3.72
C GLU A 82 -10.03 -0.97 -3.10
N VAL A 83 -10.24 -1.40 -1.87
CA VAL A 83 -11.49 -1.18 -1.16
C VAL A 83 -11.75 0.30 -0.97
N MET A 84 -10.73 1.07 -0.60
CA MET A 84 -10.86 2.51 -0.41
C MET A 84 -11.30 3.21 -1.69
N GLU A 85 -10.74 2.81 -2.83
CA GLU A 85 -11.06 3.45 -4.10
C GLU A 85 -12.41 3.06 -4.65
N GLU A 86 -12.91 1.89 -4.28
CA GLU A 86 -14.21 1.43 -4.75
C GLU A 86 -15.35 1.88 -3.85
N SER A 87 -15.04 2.50 -2.72
CA SER A 87 -16.04 2.85 -1.73
C SER A 87 -16.51 4.28 -1.87
N PRO A 88 -17.73 4.61 -1.38
CA PRO A 88 -18.22 5.97 -1.36
C PRO A 88 -17.29 6.88 -0.55
N ALA A 89 -17.32 8.17 -0.84
CA ALA A 89 -16.46 9.14 -0.18
C ALA A 89 -16.52 9.06 1.35
N GLY A 90 -17.69 8.80 1.91
CA GLY A 90 -17.82 8.70 3.36
C GLY A 90 -17.07 7.54 3.97
N PHE A 91 -16.74 6.55 3.17
CA PHE A 91 -15.99 5.40 3.64
C PHE A 91 -14.56 5.79 4.04
N TRP A 92 -14.01 6.84 3.42
CA TRP A 92 -12.64 7.24 3.65
C TRP A 92 -12.34 7.51 5.12
N ASP A 93 -13.24 8.23 5.78
CA ASP A 93 -13.04 8.56 7.19
C ASP A 93 -13.07 7.33 8.08
N ALA A 94 -13.97 6.41 7.80
CA ALA A 94 -14.09 5.20 8.58
C ALA A 94 -13.13 4.11 8.10
N GLY A 95 -12.90 4.06 6.80
CA GLY A 95 -12.15 3.00 6.18
C GLY A 95 -10.72 2.85 6.66
N VAL A 96 -10.05 3.97 6.89
CA VAL A 96 -8.66 3.94 7.35
C VAL A 96 -8.58 3.26 8.71
N HIS A 97 -9.47 3.62 9.62
CA HIS A 97 -9.48 3.05 10.95
C HIS A 97 -9.97 1.61 10.96
N LEU A 98 -11.03 1.35 10.22
CA LEU A 98 -11.58 0.01 10.16
C LEU A 98 -10.62 -0.97 9.51
N GLY A 99 -9.88 -0.52 8.52
CA GLY A 99 -8.87 -1.35 7.88
C GLY A 99 -7.85 -1.86 8.87
N LYS A 100 -7.44 -1.02 9.80
CA LYS A 100 -6.52 -1.42 10.84
C LYS A 100 -7.19 -2.33 11.86
N SER A 101 -8.41 -1.99 12.23
CA SER A 101 -9.13 -2.77 13.24
C SER A 101 -9.40 -4.20 12.80
N ARG A 102 -9.72 -4.38 11.54
CA ARG A 102 -10.04 -5.72 11.04
C ARG A 102 -8.92 -6.71 11.22
N ARG A 103 -7.69 -6.23 11.30
CA ARG A 103 -6.57 -7.14 11.49
C ARG A 103 -6.61 -7.85 12.83
N PHE A 104 -7.34 -7.32 13.76
CA PHE A 104 -7.42 -7.87 15.10
C PHE A 104 -8.68 -8.67 15.34
N CYS A 105 -9.50 -8.75 14.36
CA CYS A 105 -10.76 -9.48 14.48
C CYS A 105 -10.61 -10.91 14.04
#